data_8bf544703303c493be018826d6296e6d
#
_entry.id   8bf544703303c493be018826d6296e6d
#
_cell.length_a   1.000
_cell.length_b   1.000
_cell.length_c   1.000
_cell.angle_alpha   90.00
_cell.angle_beta   90.00
_cell.angle_gamma   90.00
#
_symmetry.space_group_name_H-M   'P 1'
#
loop_
_entity.id
_entity.type
_entity.pdbx_description
1 polymer ?
#
loop_
_entity_poly.entity_id
_entity_poly.type
_entity_poly.pdbx_seq_one_letter_code
_entity_poly.pdbx_strand_id
1 'polypeptide(L)'
;FINQELEDWATFGVKGHSHAKNPWIPYHEFLTASYSKIVGAKPTEVVAMNTLTVNLHLMMVSFYRPTKNRHKIIIEEDAFPSDIYAVESQIKYHGYSIEESLIKLIPRDGESAIRTEDIEAVIEREGEEIALIMLGGVNYYTGQVFDFESITKLGHAKGITVGFDLAHAAGNVKLELHKWAVDFAVWCSYKYLNSGPGSVAAAFIHEKHHNSDLPRFAGWWGHNKEDRFEMPDEFN
;
A
#
# COMPACT_ATOMS: atom_id res chain seq x y z
N PHE A 1 7.08 -9.15 -26.61
CA PHE A 1 6.08 -9.52 -25.60
C PHE A 1 4.67 -9.11 -26.05
N ILE A 2 4.38 -7.81 -26.30
CA ILE A 2 3.04 -7.33 -26.70
C ILE A 2 2.52 -8.05 -27.94
N ASN A 3 3.34 -8.24 -28.98
CA ASN A 3 2.93 -8.96 -30.18
C ASN A 3 2.49 -10.40 -29.86
N GLN A 4 3.17 -11.07 -28.94
CA GLN A 4 2.79 -12.43 -28.52
C GLN A 4 1.41 -12.43 -27.83
N GLU A 5 1.12 -11.46 -26.98
CA GLU A 5 -0.19 -11.38 -26.31
C GLU A 5 -1.32 -11.09 -27.32
N LEU A 6 -1.04 -10.25 -28.33
CA LEU A 6 -2.01 -9.99 -29.39
C LEU A 6 -2.25 -11.22 -30.30
N GLU A 7 -1.20 -11.99 -30.59
CA GLU A 7 -1.31 -13.25 -31.35
C GLU A 7 -2.09 -14.29 -30.54
N ASP A 8 -1.82 -14.44 -29.26
CA ASP A 8 -2.54 -15.35 -28.37
C ASP A 8 -4.01 -14.98 -28.28
N TRP A 9 -4.33 -13.68 -28.14
CA TRP A 9 -5.70 -13.21 -28.15
C TRP A 9 -6.41 -13.50 -29.48
N ALA A 10 -5.77 -13.21 -30.61
CA ALA A 10 -6.32 -13.48 -31.94
C ALA A 10 -6.55 -14.99 -32.19
N THR A 11 -5.65 -15.83 -31.65
CA THR A 11 -5.69 -17.28 -31.88
C THR A 11 -6.67 -17.99 -30.95
N PHE A 12 -6.65 -17.64 -29.68
CA PHE A 12 -7.35 -18.38 -28.63
C PHE A 12 -8.67 -17.74 -28.20
N GLY A 13 -8.84 -16.41 -28.40
CA GLY A 13 -9.99 -15.68 -27.86
C GLY A 13 -10.15 -15.94 -26.36
N VAL A 14 -11.34 -16.33 -25.90
CA VAL A 14 -11.61 -16.66 -24.50
C VAL A 14 -10.73 -17.79 -23.94
N LYS A 15 -10.28 -18.70 -24.78
CA LYS A 15 -9.36 -19.77 -24.36
C LYS A 15 -7.98 -19.27 -23.97
N GLY A 16 -7.62 -18.03 -24.29
CA GLY A 16 -6.40 -17.37 -23.81
C GLY A 16 -6.27 -17.37 -22.29
N HIS A 17 -7.38 -17.41 -21.56
CA HIS A 17 -7.38 -17.53 -20.11
C HIS A 17 -6.61 -18.75 -19.58
N SER A 18 -6.56 -19.86 -20.37
CA SER A 18 -5.92 -21.11 -19.95
C SER A 18 -4.91 -21.66 -20.96
N HIS A 19 -4.95 -21.25 -22.24
CA HIS A 19 -4.16 -21.87 -23.33
C HIS A 19 -3.12 -20.92 -23.95
N ALA A 20 -3.15 -19.64 -23.62
CA ALA A 20 -2.12 -18.68 -24.06
C ALA A 20 -0.73 -19.10 -23.55
N LYS A 21 0.33 -18.61 -24.17
CA LYS A 21 1.71 -18.78 -23.69
C LYS A 21 1.87 -18.28 -22.27
N ASN A 22 1.22 -17.15 -21.95
CA ASN A 22 1.08 -16.63 -20.60
C ASN A 22 -0.41 -16.64 -20.26
N PRO A 23 -0.95 -17.69 -19.61
CA PRO A 23 -2.38 -17.80 -19.32
C PRO A 23 -2.89 -16.61 -18.49
N TRP A 24 -4.06 -16.07 -18.82
CA TRP A 24 -4.52 -14.83 -18.22
C TRP A 24 -5.12 -15.00 -16.81
N ILE A 25 -5.61 -16.19 -16.45
CA ILE A 25 -6.14 -16.47 -15.11
C ILE A 25 -5.10 -16.19 -14.02
N PRO A 26 -3.86 -16.76 -14.06
CA PRO A 26 -2.84 -16.49 -13.06
C PRO A 26 -1.95 -15.28 -13.40
N TYR A 27 -2.32 -14.42 -14.34
CA TYR A 27 -1.45 -13.39 -14.89
C TYR A 27 -0.85 -12.45 -13.83
N HIS A 28 -1.64 -12.07 -12.84
CA HIS A 28 -1.21 -11.27 -11.70
C HIS A 28 -0.19 -11.98 -10.80
N GLU A 29 -0.18 -13.32 -10.80
CA GLU A 29 0.73 -14.13 -9.99
C GLU A 29 2.16 -14.16 -10.57
N PHE A 30 2.32 -13.92 -11.87
CA PHE A 30 3.65 -13.95 -12.53
C PHE A 30 4.61 -12.90 -11.98
N LEU A 31 4.11 -11.81 -11.42
CA LEU A 31 4.92 -10.73 -10.87
C LEU A 31 5.24 -10.91 -9.39
N THR A 32 4.53 -11.79 -8.69
CA THR A 32 4.61 -11.96 -7.23
C THR A 32 6.02 -12.21 -6.73
N ALA A 33 6.74 -13.20 -7.34
CA ALA A 33 8.10 -13.53 -6.92
C ALA A 33 9.12 -12.42 -7.21
N SER A 34 8.91 -11.61 -8.24
CA SER A 34 9.77 -10.46 -8.55
C SER A 34 9.50 -9.28 -7.62
N TYR A 35 8.23 -8.94 -7.41
CA TYR A 35 7.85 -7.89 -6.49
C TYR A 35 8.28 -8.18 -5.06
N SER A 36 8.09 -9.41 -4.57
CA SER A 36 8.50 -9.78 -3.22
C SER A 36 10.00 -9.55 -2.98
N LYS A 37 10.85 -9.85 -3.97
CA LYS A 37 12.30 -9.59 -3.89
C LYS A 37 12.62 -8.09 -3.88
N ILE A 38 11.90 -7.29 -4.69
CA ILE A 38 12.14 -5.84 -4.80
C ILE A 38 11.81 -5.13 -3.49
N VAL A 39 10.71 -5.53 -2.84
CA VAL A 39 10.24 -4.86 -1.62
C VAL A 39 10.64 -5.58 -0.33
N GLY A 40 11.41 -6.67 -0.40
CA GLY A 40 11.85 -7.43 0.77
C GLY A 40 10.69 -8.07 1.53
N ALA A 41 9.80 -8.74 0.79
CA ALA A 41 8.58 -9.37 1.30
C ALA A 41 8.56 -10.89 0.99
N LYS A 42 7.61 -11.61 1.58
CA LYS A 42 7.26 -12.96 1.15
C LYS A 42 6.36 -12.92 -0.09
N PRO A 43 6.39 -13.93 -0.97
CA PRO A 43 5.49 -13.98 -2.11
C PRO A 43 4.00 -13.87 -1.76
N THR A 44 3.59 -14.39 -0.61
CA THR A 44 2.20 -14.35 -0.11
C THR A 44 1.77 -12.97 0.38
N GLU A 45 2.69 -12.01 0.53
CA GLU A 45 2.42 -10.68 1.05
C GLU A 45 2.23 -9.62 -0.04
N VAL A 46 2.46 -9.97 -1.32
CA VAL A 46 2.43 -9.01 -2.43
C VAL A 46 1.44 -9.41 -3.51
N VAL A 47 0.78 -8.42 -4.10
CA VAL A 47 -0.14 -8.64 -5.22
C VAL A 47 -0.04 -7.49 -6.22
N ALA A 48 -0.01 -7.84 -7.53
CA ALA A 48 -0.17 -6.88 -8.62
C ALA A 48 -1.66 -6.63 -8.84
N MET A 49 -2.13 -5.42 -8.59
CA MET A 49 -3.54 -5.05 -8.78
C MET A 49 -3.74 -3.54 -8.92
N ASN A 50 -4.78 -3.14 -9.60
CA ASN A 50 -5.33 -1.78 -9.68
C ASN A 50 -4.32 -0.68 -10.06
N THR A 51 -4.59 0.53 -9.56
CA THR A 51 -3.68 1.69 -9.55
C THR A 51 -3.26 1.99 -8.11
N LEU A 52 -2.20 2.78 -7.93
CA LEU A 52 -1.69 3.12 -6.60
C LEU A 52 -2.78 3.75 -5.72
N THR A 53 -3.48 4.78 -6.19
CA THR A 53 -4.50 5.50 -5.42
C THR A 53 -5.67 4.59 -5.02
N VAL A 54 -6.11 3.68 -5.93
CA VAL A 54 -7.14 2.69 -5.60
C VAL A 54 -6.64 1.74 -4.52
N ASN A 55 -5.41 1.23 -4.65
CA ASN A 55 -4.81 0.37 -3.62
C ASN A 55 -4.70 1.09 -2.27
N LEU A 56 -4.27 2.36 -2.27
CA LEU A 56 -4.20 3.15 -1.04
C LEU A 56 -5.56 3.26 -0.35
N HIS A 57 -6.64 3.55 -1.10
CA HIS A 57 -7.99 3.56 -0.54
C HIS A 57 -8.41 2.20 0.01
N LEU A 58 -8.13 1.11 -0.71
CA LEU A 58 -8.46 -0.24 -0.25
C LEU A 58 -7.69 -0.60 1.04
N MET A 59 -6.41 -0.22 1.13
CA MET A 59 -5.64 -0.40 2.35
C MET A 59 -6.23 0.42 3.51
N MET A 60 -6.61 1.68 3.27
CA MET A 60 -7.24 2.49 4.31
C MET A 60 -8.61 1.97 4.75
N VAL A 61 -9.40 1.35 3.85
CA VAL A 61 -10.65 0.65 4.24
C VAL A 61 -10.38 -0.42 5.28
N SER A 62 -9.29 -1.17 5.14
CA SER A 62 -8.92 -2.23 6.09
C SER A 62 -8.21 -1.70 7.33
N PHE A 63 -7.25 -0.81 7.15
CA PHE A 63 -6.25 -0.45 8.16
C PHE A 63 -6.51 0.86 8.89
N TYR A 64 -7.20 1.83 8.30
CA TYR A 64 -7.64 3.03 9.01
C TYR A 64 -8.96 2.74 9.72
N ARG A 65 -8.86 2.40 11.01
CA ARG A 65 -10.00 2.01 11.87
C ARG A 65 -10.20 3.03 12.98
N PRO A 66 -10.70 4.25 12.64
CA PRO A 66 -10.81 5.31 13.61
C PRO A 66 -11.86 5.01 14.68
N THR A 67 -11.58 5.46 15.89
CA THR A 67 -12.49 5.48 17.02
C THR A 67 -12.59 6.90 17.58
N LYS A 68 -13.55 7.16 18.45
CA LYS A 68 -13.71 8.49 19.07
C LYS A 68 -12.41 9.06 19.68
N ASN A 69 -11.57 8.20 20.23
CA ASN A 69 -10.35 8.61 20.92
C ASN A 69 -9.07 8.40 20.10
N ARG A 70 -9.14 7.66 18.99
CA ARG A 70 -7.99 7.30 18.14
C ARG A 70 -8.43 7.40 16.68
N HIS A 71 -8.25 8.59 16.07
CA HIS A 71 -8.71 8.85 14.70
C HIS A 71 -7.72 9.63 13.84
N LYS A 72 -6.59 10.06 14.45
CA LYS A 72 -5.63 10.89 13.73
C LYS A 72 -4.81 10.05 12.74
N ILE A 73 -4.43 10.70 11.63
CA ILE A 73 -3.48 10.17 10.65
C ILE A 73 -2.28 11.09 10.58
N ILE A 74 -1.07 10.52 10.60
CA ILE A 74 0.18 11.26 10.33
C ILE A 74 0.52 11.13 8.85
N ILE A 75 0.85 12.26 8.20
CA ILE A 75 1.52 12.35 6.89
C ILE A 75 2.66 13.38 6.96
N GLU A 76 3.57 13.37 5.99
CA GLU A 76 4.50 14.50 5.79
C GLU A 76 3.80 15.70 5.14
N GLU A 77 4.23 16.93 5.42
CA GLU A 77 3.61 18.17 4.89
C GLU A 77 3.63 18.21 3.37
N ASP A 78 4.78 17.89 2.77
CA ASP A 78 4.97 17.84 1.32
C ASP A 78 4.69 16.43 0.76
N ALA A 79 3.69 15.72 1.29
CA ALA A 79 3.21 14.48 0.69
C ALA A 79 2.70 14.74 -0.73
N PHE A 80 2.76 13.72 -1.58
CA PHE A 80 2.21 13.85 -2.93
C PHE A 80 0.71 14.19 -2.87
N PRO A 81 0.21 15.15 -3.67
CA PRO A 81 -1.19 15.62 -3.56
C PRO A 81 -2.25 14.51 -3.60
N SER A 82 -2.00 13.43 -4.36
CA SER A 82 -2.93 12.29 -4.39
C SER A 82 -3.08 11.62 -3.02
N ASP A 83 -1.99 11.53 -2.24
CA ASP A 83 -2.02 10.93 -0.91
C ASP A 83 -2.72 11.82 0.10
N ILE A 84 -2.45 13.14 0.04
CA ILE A 84 -3.17 14.13 0.84
C ILE A 84 -4.67 14.01 0.59
N TYR A 85 -5.10 14.03 -0.69
CA TYR A 85 -6.52 13.94 -1.04
C TYR A 85 -7.13 12.61 -0.62
N ALA A 86 -6.41 11.50 -0.76
CA ALA A 86 -6.88 10.19 -0.34
C ALA A 86 -7.08 10.13 1.18
N VAL A 87 -6.09 10.58 1.96
CA VAL A 87 -6.16 10.62 3.43
C VAL A 87 -7.29 11.53 3.91
N GLU A 88 -7.37 12.77 3.38
CA GLU A 88 -8.44 13.71 3.74
C GLU A 88 -9.84 13.16 3.41
N SER A 89 -9.99 12.48 2.27
CA SER A 89 -11.26 11.88 1.90
C SER A 89 -11.66 10.74 2.82
N GLN A 90 -10.71 9.93 3.29
CA GLN A 90 -10.97 8.86 4.26
C GLN A 90 -11.34 9.42 5.64
N ILE A 91 -10.68 10.47 6.10
CA ILE A 91 -11.04 11.17 7.35
C ILE A 91 -12.51 11.63 7.28
N LYS A 92 -12.87 12.34 6.20
CA LYS A 92 -14.25 12.80 5.96
C LYS A 92 -15.25 11.66 5.84
N TYR A 93 -14.89 10.58 5.12
CA TYR A 93 -15.76 9.41 4.96
C TYR A 93 -16.13 8.78 6.30
N HIS A 94 -15.20 8.78 7.26
CA HIS A 94 -15.43 8.30 8.62
C HIS A 94 -16.11 9.32 9.54
N GLY A 95 -16.46 10.52 9.03
CA GLY A 95 -17.21 11.54 9.77
C GLY A 95 -16.34 12.42 10.68
N TYR A 96 -15.02 12.45 10.48
CA TYR A 96 -14.11 13.28 11.25
C TYR A 96 -13.71 14.57 10.51
N SER A 97 -13.30 15.59 11.27
CA SER A 97 -12.74 16.84 10.75
C SER A 97 -11.27 16.63 10.36
N ILE A 98 -10.86 17.22 9.23
CA ILE A 98 -9.45 17.17 8.80
C ILE A 98 -8.57 17.90 9.81
N GLU A 99 -9.02 19.07 10.28
CA GLU A 99 -8.28 19.93 11.18
C GLU A 99 -7.93 19.23 12.51
N GLU A 100 -8.81 18.33 12.98
CA GLU A 100 -8.62 17.58 14.21
C GLU A 100 -7.90 16.24 14.01
N SER A 101 -7.95 15.70 12.77
CA SER A 101 -7.55 14.31 12.49
C SER A 101 -6.30 14.17 11.62
N LEU A 102 -5.85 15.24 10.95
CA LEU A 102 -4.66 15.20 10.10
C LEU A 102 -3.47 15.87 10.77
N ILE A 103 -2.46 15.09 11.11
CA ILE A 103 -1.18 15.59 11.61
C ILE A 103 -0.21 15.64 10.43
N LYS A 104 0.30 16.83 10.13
CA LYS A 104 1.35 17.03 9.13
C LYS A 104 2.70 17.19 9.81
N LEU A 105 3.64 16.34 9.47
CA LEU A 105 5.02 16.46 9.90
C LEU A 105 5.70 17.55 9.08
N ILE A 106 6.22 18.58 9.75
CA ILE A 106 6.80 19.76 9.13
C ILE A 106 8.32 19.78 9.42
N PRO A 107 9.18 20.02 8.41
CA PRO A 107 10.59 20.27 8.65
C PRO A 107 10.81 21.47 9.57
N ARG A 108 11.92 21.50 10.32
CA ARG A 108 12.30 22.66 11.12
C ARG A 108 12.62 23.86 10.22
N ASP A 109 12.51 25.05 10.78
CA ASP A 109 12.84 26.29 10.06
C ASP A 109 14.22 26.22 9.40
N GLY A 110 14.25 26.45 8.08
CA GLY A 110 15.46 26.38 7.26
C GLY A 110 15.91 24.96 6.85
N GLU A 111 15.17 23.93 7.22
CA GLU A 111 15.42 22.55 6.79
C GLU A 111 14.43 22.11 5.71
N SER A 112 14.87 21.20 4.85
CA SER A 112 14.02 20.59 3.81
C SER A 112 13.65 19.14 4.11
N ALA A 113 14.21 18.56 5.17
CA ALA A 113 13.97 17.18 5.57
C ALA A 113 13.39 17.13 7.00
N ILE A 114 12.49 16.19 7.22
CA ILE A 114 11.90 15.93 8.53
C ILE A 114 12.86 15.03 9.31
N ARG A 115 13.26 15.45 10.48
CA ARG A 115 14.15 14.64 11.33
C ARG A 115 13.40 13.49 11.97
N THR A 116 14.06 12.35 12.11
CA THR A 116 13.47 11.16 12.75
C THR A 116 13.05 11.46 14.19
N GLU A 117 13.86 12.23 14.94
CA GLU A 117 13.52 12.63 16.32
C GLU A 117 12.25 13.50 16.42
N ASP A 118 11.89 14.25 15.37
CA ASP A 118 10.66 15.04 15.36
C ASP A 118 9.44 14.14 15.09
N ILE A 119 9.60 13.11 14.26
CA ILE A 119 8.59 12.06 14.07
C ILE A 119 8.36 11.32 15.39
N GLU A 120 9.44 10.90 16.05
CA GLU A 120 9.40 10.25 17.37
C GLU A 120 8.66 11.10 18.40
N ALA A 121 8.99 12.39 18.48
CA ALA A 121 8.35 13.33 19.43
C ALA A 121 6.84 13.45 19.19
N VAL A 122 6.38 13.46 17.94
CA VAL A 122 4.95 13.47 17.60
C VAL A 122 4.28 12.16 18.02
N ILE A 123 4.88 11.03 17.71
CA ILE A 123 4.35 9.70 18.08
C ILE A 123 4.30 9.54 19.61
N GLU A 124 5.31 10.00 20.33
CA GLU A 124 5.31 9.95 21.80
C GLU A 124 4.22 10.83 22.42
N ARG A 125 4.03 12.04 21.89
CA ARG A 125 3.07 13.02 22.42
C ARG A 125 1.62 12.64 22.11
N GLU A 126 1.32 12.18 20.90
CA GLU A 126 -0.04 12.00 20.39
C GLU A 126 -0.41 10.55 20.05
N GLY A 127 0.49 9.58 20.29
CA GLY A 127 0.34 8.19 19.84
C GLY A 127 -0.96 7.50 20.25
N GLU A 128 -1.54 7.88 21.39
CA GLU A 128 -2.82 7.32 21.84
C GLU A 128 -4.01 7.77 20.95
N GLU A 129 -3.88 8.89 20.24
CA GLU A 129 -4.92 9.43 19.37
C GLU A 129 -4.70 9.08 17.89
N ILE A 130 -3.51 8.57 17.53
CA ILE A 130 -3.13 8.25 16.16
C ILE A 130 -3.60 6.83 15.79
N ALA A 131 -4.40 6.72 14.73
CA ALA A 131 -4.88 5.46 14.18
C ALA A 131 -3.95 4.94 13.08
N LEU A 132 -3.32 5.82 12.31
CA LEU A 132 -2.51 5.47 11.14
C LEU A 132 -1.33 6.41 10.96
N ILE A 133 -0.15 5.87 10.70
CA ILE A 133 0.97 6.57 10.09
C ILE A 133 1.00 6.20 8.61
N MET A 134 0.88 7.20 7.72
CA MET A 134 0.91 7.02 6.27
C MET A 134 1.90 7.99 5.66
N LEU A 135 3.10 7.51 5.35
CA LEU A 135 4.19 8.33 4.81
C LEU A 135 4.58 7.86 3.41
N GLY A 136 5.08 8.78 2.59
CA GLY A 136 5.84 8.41 1.41
C GLY A 136 7.16 7.78 1.84
N GLY A 137 7.50 6.59 1.31
CA GLY A 137 8.77 5.94 1.68
C GLY A 137 9.99 6.73 1.25
N VAL A 138 9.88 7.39 0.09
CA VAL A 138 10.79 8.44 -0.40
C VAL A 138 9.94 9.62 -0.79
N ASN A 139 10.16 10.76 -0.16
CA ASN A 139 9.41 11.97 -0.48
C ASN A 139 9.72 12.41 -1.92
N TYR A 140 8.68 12.67 -2.72
CA TYR A 140 8.82 12.95 -4.15
C TYR A 140 9.49 14.29 -4.47
N TYR A 141 9.40 15.25 -3.54
CA TYR A 141 9.90 16.61 -3.74
C TYR A 141 11.32 16.77 -3.21
N THR A 142 11.59 16.34 -1.98
CA THR A 142 12.88 16.49 -1.31
C THR A 142 13.85 15.34 -1.60
N GLY A 143 13.34 14.17 -1.98
CA GLY A 143 14.11 12.93 -2.10
C GLY A 143 14.49 12.31 -0.76
N GLN A 144 13.96 12.82 0.36
CA GLN A 144 14.19 12.23 1.68
C GLN A 144 13.71 10.79 1.72
N VAL A 145 14.57 9.88 2.18
CA VAL A 145 14.22 8.50 2.55
C VAL A 145 13.87 8.49 4.02
N PHE A 146 12.67 8.00 4.38
CA PHE A 146 12.28 7.83 5.76
C PHE A 146 12.87 6.55 6.36
N ASP A 147 13.12 6.54 7.67
CA ASP A 147 13.56 5.34 8.40
C ASP A 147 12.36 4.41 8.67
N PHE A 148 12.09 3.53 7.70
CA PHE A 148 10.97 2.59 7.74
C PHE A 148 10.94 1.74 9.02
N GLU A 149 12.11 1.19 9.40
CA GLU A 149 12.22 0.28 10.54
C GLU A 149 11.90 0.99 11.85
N SER A 150 12.55 2.15 12.09
CA SER A 150 12.34 2.93 13.31
C SER A 150 10.90 3.44 13.43
N ILE A 151 10.35 4.02 12.35
CA ILE A 151 8.97 4.55 12.33
C ILE A 151 7.96 3.43 12.58
N THR A 152 8.13 2.27 11.93
CA THR A 152 7.23 1.13 12.13
C THR A 152 7.28 0.63 13.58
N LYS A 153 8.48 0.48 14.13
CA LYS A 153 8.67 0.04 15.52
C LYS A 153 8.06 1.00 16.52
N LEU A 154 8.25 2.29 16.35
CA LEU A 154 7.68 3.34 17.20
C LEU A 154 6.15 3.37 17.12
N GLY A 155 5.60 3.33 15.90
CA GLY A 155 4.15 3.27 15.69
C GLY A 155 3.55 2.04 16.39
N HIS A 156 4.13 0.87 16.19
CA HIS A 156 3.65 -0.36 16.81
C HIS A 156 3.75 -0.34 18.35
N ALA A 157 4.76 0.30 18.92
CA ALA A 157 4.88 0.45 20.38
C ALA A 157 3.72 1.25 21.00
N LYS A 158 3.04 2.09 20.20
CA LYS A 158 1.83 2.84 20.57
C LYS A 158 0.53 2.21 20.02
N GLY A 159 0.60 1.03 19.41
CA GLY A 159 -0.55 0.35 18.81
C GLY A 159 -1.09 1.06 17.55
N ILE A 160 -0.25 1.80 16.85
CA ILE A 160 -0.59 2.51 15.61
C ILE A 160 -0.31 1.60 14.42
N THR A 161 -1.20 1.60 13.44
CA THR A 161 -0.96 0.97 12.13
C THR A 161 0.00 1.81 11.30
N VAL A 162 0.93 1.17 10.59
CA VAL A 162 1.95 1.87 9.79
C VAL A 162 1.91 1.40 8.34
N GLY A 163 1.65 2.34 7.43
CA GLY A 163 1.63 2.12 5.98
C GLY A 163 2.53 3.10 5.23
N PHE A 164 2.94 2.71 4.02
CA PHE A 164 3.79 3.54 3.16
C PHE A 164 3.30 3.58 1.72
N ASP A 165 3.37 4.79 1.12
CA ASP A 165 3.38 4.93 -0.34
C ASP A 165 4.83 4.78 -0.84
N LEU A 166 5.07 3.74 -1.60
CA LEU A 166 6.39 3.42 -2.12
C LEU A 166 6.58 3.85 -3.59
N ALA A 167 5.77 4.80 -4.08
CA ALA A 167 5.84 5.26 -5.47
C ALA A 167 7.25 5.68 -5.90
N HIS A 168 8.01 6.27 -4.99
CA HIS A 168 9.40 6.68 -5.22
C HIS A 168 10.43 5.78 -4.54
N ALA A 169 10.00 4.77 -3.78
CA ALA A 169 10.88 3.85 -3.05
C ALA A 169 11.05 2.49 -3.74
N ALA A 170 9.94 1.89 -4.24
CA ALA A 170 10.00 0.58 -4.88
C ALA A 170 10.84 0.61 -6.17
N GLY A 171 11.92 -0.16 -6.19
CA GLY A 171 12.89 -0.19 -7.28
C GLY A 171 13.94 0.92 -7.23
N ASN A 172 13.92 1.81 -6.25
CA ASN A 172 14.85 2.91 -6.08
C ASN A 172 15.75 2.75 -4.85
N VAL A 173 15.18 2.31 -3.73
CA VAL A 173 15.94 2.08 -2.48
C VAL A 173 15.74 0.64 -2.02
N LYS A 174 16.67 0.16 -1.18
CA LYS A 174 16.56 -1.16 -0.56
C LYS A 174 15.37 -1.16 0.40
N LEU A 175 14.48 -2.14 0.25
CA LEU A 175 13.32 -2.35 1.10
C LEU A 175 13.38 -3.73 1.75
N GLU A 176 12.91 -3.83 2.99
CA GLU A 176 12.80 -5.07 3.77
C GLU A 176 11.46 -5.07 4.53
N LEU A 177 10.34 -4.87 3.81
CA LEU A 177 9.01 -4.64 4.40
C LEU A 177 8.58 -5.72 5.38
N HIS A 178 8.82 -7.00 5.02
CA HIS A 178 8.53 -8.11 5.92
C HIS A 178 9.32 -8.03 7.22
N LYS A 179 10.64 -7.85 7.12
CA LYS A 179 11.53 -7.78 8.29
C LYS A 179 11.19 -6.60 9.20
N TRP A 180 10.83 -5.46 8.62
CA TRP A 180 10.43 -4.25 9.36
C TRP A 180 9.01 -4.33 9.92
N ALA A 181 8.27 -5.41 9.59
CA ALA A 181 6.90 -5.64 10.02
C ALA A 181 5.91 -4.52 9.64
N VAL A 182 6.15 -3.80 8.53
CA VAL A 182 5.23 -2.81 7.98
C VAL A 182 3.85 -3.42 7.80
N ASP A 183 2.78 -2.72 8.12
CA ASP A 183 1.43 -3.31 8.04
C ASP A 183 0.97 -3.44 6.59
N PHE A 184 1.11 -2.37 5.80
CA PHE A 184 0.82 -2.38 4.38
C PHE A 184 1.69 -1.38 3.61
N ALA A 185 1.82 -1.58 2.32
CA ALA A 185 2.43 -0.59 1.42
C ALA A 185 1.82 -0.68 0.02
N VAL A 186 1.88 0.42 -0.72
CA VAL A 186 1.39 0.51 -2.10
C VAL A 186 2.40 1.18 -3.01
N TRP A 187 2.46 0.79 -4.28
CA TRP A 187 3.34 1.44 -5.27
C TRP A 187 2.80 1.33 -6.68
N CYS A 188 3.20 2.26 -7.53
CA CYS A 188 2.99 2.17 -8.97
C CYS A 188 4.20 1.52 -9.64
N SER A 189 3.97 0.82 -10.75
CA SER A 189 5.03 0.10 -11.46
C SER A 189 5.68 0.92 -12.59
N TYR A 190 5.07 2.03 -13.00
CA TYR A 190 5.54 2.81 -14.16
C TYR A 190 6.69 3.78 -13.84
N LYS A 191 7.02 4.00 -12.55
CA LYS A 191 8.16 4.86 -12.14
C LYS A 191 9.46 4.06 -12.21
N TYR A 192 10.03 3.68 -11.08
CA TYR A 192 11.35 3.02 -11.02
C TYR A 192 11.35 1.55 -11.47
N LEU A 193 10.16 0.94 -11.62
CA LEU A 193 10.05 -0.41 -12.18
C LEU A 193 9.86 -0.43 -13.71
N ASN A 194 9.77 0.74 -14.35
CA ASN A 194 9.82 0.94 -15.80
C ASN A 194 8.79 0.14 -16.61
N SER A 195 7.62 -0.14 -16.05
CA SER A 195 6.60 -0.98 -16.70
C SER A 195 5.77 -0.25 -17.77
N GLY A 196 5.97 1.06 -17.92
CA GLY A 196 5.29 1.89 -18.91
C GLY A 196 3.91 2.41 -18.47
N PRO A 197 3.30 3.29 -19.29
CA PRO A 197 2.01 3.90 -18.98
C PRO A 197 0.88 2.87 -18.97
N GLY A 198 -0.07 3.03 -18.04
CA GLY A 198 -1.21 2.12 -17.88
C GLY A 198 -0.89 0.79 -17.20
N SER A 199 0.35 0.60 -16.72
CA SER A 199 0.73 -0.59 -16.00
C SER A 199 0.01 -0.71 -14.65
N VAL A 200 -0.23 -1.95 -14.26
CA VAL A 200 -0.85 -2.31 -13.00
C VAL A 200 0.09 -1.95 -11.83
N ALA A 201 -0.48 -1.39 -10.78
CA ALA A 201 0.22 -1.12 -9.53
C ALA A 201 0.37 -2.40 -8.69
N ALA A 202 0.87 -2.27 -7.46
CA ALA A 202 0.93 -3.39 -6.54
C ALA A 202 0.73 -2.93 -5.09
N ALA A 203 0.43 -3.91 -4.23
CA ALA A 203 0.28 -3.72 -2.81
C ALA A 203 1.03 -4.82 -2.04
N PHE A 204 1.44 -4.46 -0.82
CA PHE A 204 1.97 -5.34 0.19
C PHE A 204 1.07 -5.32 1.41
N ILE A 205 0.80 -6.49 1.97
CA ILE A 205 0.14 -6.66 3.27
C ILE A 205 0.93 -7.71 4.05
N HIS A 206 1.41 -7.34 5.23
CA HIS A 206 2.19 -8.25 6.07
C HIS A 206 1.39 -9.49 6.45
N GLU A 207 2.02 -10.67 6.44
CA GLU A 207 1.37 -11.96 6.74
C GLU A 207 0.66 -12.02 8.10
N LYS A 208 1.07 -11.19 9.08
CA LYS A 208 0.41 -11.10 10.39
C LYS A 208 -1.08 -10.72 10.29
N HIS A 209 -1.49 -10.15 9.14
CA HIS A 209 -2.87 -9.73 8.89
C HIS A 209 -3.68 -10.70 8.03
N HIS A 210 -3.08 -11.77 7.47
CA HIS A 210 -3.76 -12.67 6.54
C HIS A 210 -5.00 -13.36 7.14
N ASN A 211 -4.96 -13.65 8.43
CA ASN A 211 -6.07 -14.30 9.13
C ASN A 211 -6.77 -13.34 10.12
N SER A 212 -6.72 -12.03 9.85
CA SER A 212 -7.38 -11.03 10.69
C SER A 212 -8.82 -10.77 10.21
N ASP A 213 -9.67 -10.33 11.15
CA ASP A 213 -11.06 -9.92 10.84
C ASP A 213 -11.14 -8.46 10.32
N LEU A 214 -10.06 -7.93 9.75
CA LEU A 214 -10.07 -6.60 9.16
C LEU A 214 -11.07 -6.56 8.00
N PRO A 215 -11.92 -5.52 7.93
CA PRO A 215 -12.89 -5.40 6.85
C PRO A 215 -12.17 -5.22 5.51
N ARG A 216 -12.71 -5.83 4.49
CA ARG A 216 -12.24 -5.67 3.11
C ARG A 216 -13.42 -5.64 2.16
N PHE A 217 -13.26 -4.95 1.05
CA PHE A 217 -14.25 -5.03 -0.02
C PHE A 217 -14.08 -6.35 -0.77
N ALA A 218 -15.09 -7.20 -0.65
CA ALA A 218 -15.11 -8.50 -1.28
C ALA A 218 -15.47 -8.41 -2.77
N GLY A 219 -14.93 -9.31 -3.56
CA GLY A 219 -15.27 -9.49 -4.97
C GLY A 219 -14.88 -10.88 -5.42
N TRP A 220 -15.58 -11.42 -6.40
CA TRP A 220 -15.43 -12.81 -6.82
C TRP A 220 -13.97 -13.23 -7.07
N TRP A 221 -13.15 -12.37 -7.68
CA TRP A 221 -11.75 -12.73 -7.95
C TRP A 221 -10.89 -12.84 -6.67
N GLY A 222 -11.29 -12.17 -5.61
CA GLY A 222 -10.64 -12.24 -4.29
C GLY A 222 -11.08 -13.43 -3.43
N HIS A 223 -12.08 -14.21 -3.90
CA HIS A 223 -12.49 -15.44 -3.23
C HIS A 223 -11.39 -16.50 -3.31
N ASN A 224 -11.42 -17.49 -2.39
CA ASN A 224 -10.51 -18.63 -2.41
C ASN A 224 -10.41 -19.24 -3.81
N LYS A 225 -9.20 -19.37 -4.34
CA LYS A 225 -8.98 -19.76 -5.71
C LYS A 225 -9.31 -21.24 -5.99
N GLU A 226 -9.38 -22.08 -4.95
CA GLU A 226 -9.67 -23.51 -5.08
C GLU A 226 -11.15 -23.76 -5.46
N ASP A 227 -12.05 -22.93 -4.95
CA ASP A 227 -13.50 -23.10 -5.12
C ASP A 227 -14.23 -21.91 -5.76
N ARG A 228 -13.52 -20.83 -6.15
CA ARG A 228 -14.16 -19.64 -6.76
C ARG A 228 -14.99 -19.95 -8.01
N PHE A 229 -14.61 -20.95 -8.80
CA PHE A 229 -15.33 -21.36 -10.00
C PHE A 229 -16.55 -22.23 -9.72
N GLU A 230 -16.73 -22.67 -8.47
CA GLU A 230 -17.97 -23.32 -8.01
C GLU A 230 -19.06 -22.31 -7.69
N MET A 231 -18.72 -20.99 -7.75
CA MET A 231 -19.63 -19.86 -7.52
C MET A 231 -20.37 -19.93 -6.17
N PRO A 232 -19.66 -20.12 -5.05
CA PRO A 232 -20.31 -20.18 -3.74
C PRO A 232 -20.97 -18.85 -3.38
N ASP A 233 -22.07 -18.90 -2.62
CA ASP A 233 -22.81 -17.72 -2.17
C ASP A 233 -22.05 -16.95 -1.06
N GLU A 234 -21.20 -17.63 -0.30
CA GLU A 234 -20.42 -17.04 0.79
C GLU A 234 -18.99 -16.75 0.35
N PHE A 235 -18.51 -15.55 0.69
CA PHE A 235 -17.14 -15.14 0.40
C PHE A 235 -16.17 -15.70 1.45
N ASN A 236 -15.16 -16.45 0.99
CA ASN A 236 -14.10 -17.03 1.82
C ASN A 236 -12.70 -16.56 1.36
#